data_b5d396779ef9b4ba7d2b31dd910cb318
#
_entry.id   b5d396779ef9b4ba7d2b31dd910cb318
#
_cell.length_a   1.000
_cell.length_b   1.000
_cell.length_c   1.000
_cell.angle_alpha   90.00
_cell.angle_beta   90.00
_cell.angle_gamma   90.00
#
_symmetry.space_group_name_H-M   'P 1'
#
loop_
_entity.id
_entity.type
_entity.pdbx_description
1 polymer ?
#
loop_
_entity_poly.entity_id
_entity_poly.type
_entity_poly.pdbx_seq_one_letter_code
_entity_poly.pdbx_strand_id
1 'polypeptide(L)'
;MTRFIRCAAFLIAFCALSACSEPAMTTFKTITPEEAQQKMQDAGVLVLDVREPMEYDRGHIVGAENLPLSVLENGIPKEMTDKNRTLLIYCRSGRRSKIAADIFVKAGFTSVFDFGGINDWPYRMTR
;
A
#
# COMPACT_ATOMS: atom_id res chain seq x y z
N MET A 1 -35.24 60.83 37.81
CA MET A 1 -34.23 59.82 38.21
C MET A 1 -34.21 58.69 37.15
N THR A 2 -33.31 58.76 36.20
CA THR A 2 -33.22 57.89 35.07
C THR A 2 -32.04 56.97 35.23
N ARG A 3 -32.29 55.67 35.43
CA ARG A 3 -31.23 54.65 35.54
C ARG A 3 -31.02 54.04 34.16
N PHE A 4 -29.86 54.37 33.57
CA PHE A 4 -29.40 53.74 32.34
C PHE A 4 -28.85 52.33 32.63
N ILE A 5 -29.49 51.33 32.09
CA ILE A 5 -28.97 49.95 32.08
C ILE A 5 -28.14 49.81 30.80
N ARG A 6 -26.84 49.70 30.97
CA ARG A 6 -25.88 49.38 29.91
C ARG A 6 -25.93 47.86 29.65
N CYS A 7 -26.50 47.47 28.52
CA CYS A 7 -26.33 46.13 28.00
C CYS A 7 -24.92 45.98 27.41
N ALA A 8 -24.09 45.22 28.04
CA ALA A 8 -22.81 44.81 27.49
C ALA A 8 -23.07 43.61 26.53
N ALA A 9 -22.90 43.87 25.24
CA ALA A 9 -22.93 42.82 24.23
C ALA A 9 -21.60 42.05 24.30
N PHE A 10 -21.68 40.81 24.75
CA PHE A 10 -20.55 39.86 24.68
C PHE A 10 -20.49 39.31 23.24
N LEU A 11 -19.55 39.80 22.46
CA LEU A 11 -19.18 39.22 21.16
C LEU A 11 -18.35 37.97 21.43
N ILE A 12 -18.99 36.80 21.35
CA ILE A 12 -18.29 35.53 21.33
C ILE A 12 -17.72 35.37 19.93
N ALA A 13 -16.42 35.60 19.78
CA ALA A 13 -15.69 35.27 18.59
C ALA A 13 -15.58 33.74 18.50
N PHE A 14 -16.39 33.12 17.62
CA PHE A 14 -16.31 31.73 17.28
C PHE A 14 -15.08 31.53 16.38
N CYS A 15 -13.94 31.19 16.99
CA CYS A 15 -12.76 30.78 16.25
C CYS A 15 -13.05 29.40 15.65
N ALA A 16 -13.46 29.35 14.37
CA ALA A 16 -13.55 28.13 13.60
C ALA A 16 -12.11 27.64 13.39
N LEU A 17 -11.70 26.66 14.20
CA LEU A 17 -10.51 25.85 13.93
C LEU A 17 -10.83 25.01 12.68
N SER A 18 -10.43 25.52 11.51
CA SER A 18 -10.30 24.71 10.32
C SER A 18 -9.20 23.67 10.58
N ALA A 19 -9.61 22.49 11.00
CA ALA A 19 -8.71 21.34 11.00
C ALA A 19 -8.41 21.02 9.54
N CYS A 20 -7.28 21.50 9.02
CA CYS A 20 -6.69 20.97 7.81
C CYS A 20 -6.24 19.54 8.12
N SER A 21 -7.08 18.56 7.82
CA SER A 21 -6.62 17.18 7.74
C SER A 21 -5.75 17.08 6.50
N GLU A 22 -4.44 17.03 6.70
CA GLU A 22 -3.51 16.65 5.65
C GLU A 22 -3.94 15.27 5.16
N PRO A 23 -4.01 15.03 3.82
CA PRO A 23 -4.28 13.69 3.32
C PRO A 23 -3.19 12.78 3.87
N ALA A 24 -3.58 11.77 4.64
CA ALA A 24 -2.65 10.75 5.13
C ALA A 24 -1.95 10.17 3.90
N MET A 25 -0.64 10.41 3.77
CA MET A 25 0.15 9.81 2.70
C MET A 25 0.10 8.31 2.92
N THR A 26 -0.65 7.61 2.07
CA THR A 26 -0.69 6.17 2.08
C THR A 26 0.70 5.67 1.74
N THR A 27 1.30 4.91 2.64
CA THR A 27 2.59 4.27 2.44
C THR A 27 2.38 2.77 2.41
N PHE A 28 3.25 2.04 1.73
CA PHE A 28 3.27 0.59 1.86
C PHE A 28 3.85 0.18 3.22
N LYS A 29 3.53 -1.03 3.67
CA LYS A 29 4.10 -1.64 4.88
C LYS A 29 5.05 -2.76 4.50
N THR A 30 6.18 -2.84 5.17
CA THR A 30 7.07 -4.00 5.12
C THR A 30 6.63 -5.00 6.18
N ILE A 31 6.43 -6.24 5.76
CA ILE A 31 6.03 -7.35 6.62
C ILE A 31 7.02 -8.52 6.50
N THR A 32 6.95 -9.45 7.44
CA THR A 32 7.79 -10.65 7.41
C THR A 32 7.23 -11.70 6.43
N PRO A 33 8.06 -12.68 6.00
CA PRO A 33 7.57 -13.84 5.24
C PRO A 33 6.42 -14.58 5.94
N GLU A 34 6.48 -14.72 7.25
CA GLU A 34 5.45 -15.37 8.07
C GLU A 34 4.12 -14.60 8.03
N GLU A 35 4.17 -13.29 8.18
CA GLU A 35 3.00 -12.43 8.07
C GLU A 35 2.40 -12.46 6.65
N ALA A 36 3.26 -12.48 5.64
CA ALA A 36 2.83 -12.63 4.24
C ALA A 36 2.14 -13.98 4.01
N GLN A 37 2.72 -15.06 4.52
CA GLN A 37 2.12 -16.40 4.44
C GLN A 37 0.74 -16.46 5.09
N GLN A 38 0.55 -15.81 6.22
CA GLN A 38 -0.76 -15.72 6.88
C GLN A 38 -1.77 -14.93 6.04
N LYS A 39 -1.35 -13.77 5.49
CA LYS A 39 -2.22 -12.94 4.64
C LYS A 39 -2.62 -13.64 3.33
N MET A 40 -1.79 -14.52 2.80
CA MET A 40 -2.09 -15.31 1.60
C MET A 40 -3.30 -16.25 1.78
N GLN A 41 -3.70 -16.54 3.02
CA GLN A 41 -4.89 -17.34 3.31
C GLN A 41 -6.19 -16.56 3.10
N ASP A 42 -6.13 -15.23 3.06
CA ASP A 42 -7.31 -14.39 2.90
C ASP A 42 -7.77 -14.37 1.44
N ALA A 43 -9.10 -14.38 1.25
CA ALA A 43 -9.68 -14.28 -0.08
C ALA A 43 -9.38 -12.92 -0.72
N GLY A 44 -9.13 -12.91 -2.02
CA GLY A 44 -8.93 -11.69 -2.78
C GLY A 44 -7.54 -11.06 -2.67
N VAL A 45 -6.63 -11.64 -1.91
CA VAL A 45 -5.23 -11.19 -1.87
C VAL A 45 -4.52 -11.53 -3.17
N LEU A 46 -3.76 -10.58 -3.70
CA LEU A 46 -2.93 -10.76 -4.88
C LEU A 46 -1.45 -10.76 -4.48
N VAL A 47 -0.76 -11.84 -4.79
CA VAL A 47 0.68 -11.97 -4.58
C VAL A 47 1.40 -11.67 -5.89
N LEU A 48 2.31 -10.69 -5.86
CA LEU A 48 3.04 -10.23 -7.04
C LEU A 48 4.54 -10.49 -6.92
N ASP A 49 5.04 -11.26 -7.87
CA ASP A 49 6.47 -11.40 -8.12
C ASP A 49 6.89 -10.33 -9.15
N VAL A 50 7.66 -9.35 -8.71
CA VAL A 50 8.09 -8.23 -9.56
C VAL A 50 9.47 -8.43 -10.18
N ARG A 51 9.97 -9.69 -10.12
CA ARG A 51 11.18 -10.08 -10.84
C ARG A 51 10.90 -10.20 -12.33
N GLU A 52 11.97 -10.35 -13.11
CA GLU A 52 11.82 -10.59 -14.54
C GLU A 52 11.24 -12.00 -14.83
N PRO A 53 10.57 -12.18 -16.00
CA PRO A 53 9.89 -13.44 -16.32
C PRO A 53 10.79 -14.66 -16.24
N MET A 54 12.05 -14.56 -16.66
CA MET A 54 13.00 -15.68 -16.58
C MET A 54 13.32 -16.10 -15.14
N GLU A 55 13.33 -15.16 -14.20
CA GLU A 55 13.51 -15.46 -12.77
C GLU A 55 12.28 -16.19 -12.22
N TYR A 56 11.08 -15.69 -12.57
CA TYR A 56 9.81 -16.29 -12.20
C TYR A 56 9.68 -17.75 -12.69
N ASP A 57 10.03 -18.00 -13.96
CA ASP A 57 9.93 -19.32 -14.60
C ASP A 57 10.87 -20.36 -13.96
N ARG A 58 11.98 -19.92 -13.38
CA ARG A 58 12.93 -20.80 -12.67
C ARG A 58 12.43 -21.23 -11.30
N GLY A 59 11.45 -20.55 -10.76
CA GLY A 59 10.83 -20.84 -9.48
C GLY A 59 10.27 -19.59 -8.84
N HIS A 60 9.06 -19.70 -8.29
CA HIS A 60 8.34 -18.60 -7.65
C HIS A 60 7.50 -19.11 -6.48
N ILE A 61 7.01 -18.21 -5.65
CA ILE A 61 6.14 -18.54 -4.53
C ILE A 61 4.81 -19.05 -5.06
N VAL A 62 4.31 -20.13 -4.48
CA VAL A 62 3.03 -20.73 -4.86
C VAL A 62 1.92 -19.69 -4.80
N GLY A 63 1.15 -19.56 -5.90
CA GLY A 63 0.06 -18.59 -6.02
C GLY A 63 0.46 -17.18 -6.45
N ALA A 64 1.76 -16.90 -6.62
CA ALA A 64 2.22 -15.61 -7.10
C ALA A 64 1.99 -15.44 -8.61
N GLU A 65 1.60 -14.25 -9.01
CA GLU A 65 1.56 -13.81 -10.41
C GLU A 65 2.81 -12.97 -10.71
N ASN A 66 3.33 -13.08 -11.92
CA ASN A 66 4.47 -12.29 -12.35
C ASN A 66 4.02 -10.95 -12.96
N LEU A 67 4.47 -9.87 -12.35
CA LEU A 67 4.32 -8.52 -12.88
C LEU A 67 5.65 -7.78 -12.72
N PRO A 68 6.53 -7.86 -13.72
CA PRO A 68 7.88 -7.32 -13.62
C PRO A 68 7.90 -5.81 -13.29
N LEU A 69 8.87 -5.38 -12.49
CA LEU A 69 9.07 -3.96 -12.20
C LEU A 69 9.25 -3.15 -13.49
N SER A 70 9.94 -3.69 -14.49
CA SER A 70 10.13 -3.07 -15.80
C SER A 70 8.80 -2.74 -16.51
N VAL A 71 7.76 -3.56 -16.30
CA VAL A 71 6.41 -3.28 -16.79
C VAL A 71 5.72 -2.19 -15.95
N LEU A 72 5.82 -2.29 -14.62
CA LEU A 72 5.21 -1.33 -13.69
C LEU A 72 5.76 0.09 -13.84
N GLU A 73 7.02 0.23 -14.21
CA GLU A 73 7.65 1.54 -14.46
C GLU A 73 7.02 2.27 -15.67
N ASN A 74 6.34 1.55 -16.55
CA ASN A 74 5.57 2.09 -17.67
C ASN A 74 4.08 2.31 -17.35
N GLY A 75 3.64 1.95 -16.16
CA GLY A 75 2.28 2.14 -15.67
C GLY A 75 1.66 0.88 -15.09
N ILE A 76 0.65 1.07 -14.26
CA ILE A 76 -0.15 -0.03 -13.70
C ILE A 76 -1.01 -0.63 -14.82
N PRO A 77 -1.09 -1.97 -14.93
CA PRO A 77 -2.00 -2.61 -15.88
C PRO A 77 -3.45 -2.14 -15.69
N LYS A 78 -4.13 -1.85 -16.79
CA LYS A 78 -5.50 -1.30 -16.78
C LYS A 78 -6.52 -2.23 -16.13
N GLU A 79 -6.24 -3.52 -16.09
CA GLU A 79 -7.08 -4.55 -15.47
C GLU A 79 -7.08 -4.47 -13.94
N MET A 80 -6.05 -3.85 -13.36
CA MET A 80 -5.92 -3.66 -11.91
C MET A 80 -6.73 -2.45 -11.44
N THR A 81 -8.04 -2.59 -11.39
CA THR A 81 -8.98 -1.51 -11.08
C THR A 81 -9.35 -1.39 -9.61
N ASP A 82 -9.28 -2.48 -8.86
CA ASP A 82 -9.60 -2.48 -7.42
C ASP A 82 -8.42 -1.95 -6.59
N LYS A 83 -8.47 -0.66 -6.27
CA LYS A 83 -7.44 0.03 -5.48
C LYS A 83 -7.40 -0.39 -4.01
N ASN A 84 -8.43 -1.07 -3.52
CA ASN A 84 -8.50 -1.56 -2.14
C ASN A 84 -8.07 -3.01 -2.01
N ARG A 85 -7.76 -3.69 -3.11
CA ARG A 85 -7.25 -5.06 -3.08
C ARG A 85 -5.93 -5.13 -2.35
N THR A 86 -5.77 -6.11 -1.48
CA THR A 86 -4.51 -6.35 -0.79
C THR A 86 -3.46 -6.90 -1.76
N LEU A 87 -2.35 -6.20 -1.88
CA LEU A 87 -1.20 -6.58 -2.69
C LEU A 87 -0.05 -7.01 -1.77
N LEU A 88 0.47 -8.21 -1.99
CA LEU A 88 1.68 -8.73 -1.35
C LEU A 88 2.76 -8.81 -2.42
N ILE A 89 3.82 -8.03 -2.26
CA ILE A 89 4.83 -7.83 -3.29
C ILE A 89 6.18 -8.35 -2.81
N TYR A 90 6.86 -9.10 -3.67
CA TYR A 90 8.22 -9.55 -3.42
C TYR A 90 9.08 -9.52 -4.69
N CYS A 91 10.38 -9.56 -4.49
CA CYS A 91 11.35 -9.76 -5.56
C CYS A 91 12.41 -10.79 -5.15
N ARG A 92 13.67 -10.61 -5.52
CA ARG A 92 14.76 -11.50 -5.11
C ARG A 92 15.28 -11.17 -3.72
N SER A 93 15.60 -9.89 -3.46
CA SER A 93 16.26 -9.40 -2.23
C SER A 93 15.51 -8.27 -1.51
N GLY A 94 14.39 -7.79 -2.06
CA GLY A 94 13.57 -6.72 -1.48
C GLY A 94 13.78 -5.33 -2.07
N ARG A 95 14.75 -5.10 -2.94
CA ARG A 95 14.98 -3.77 -3.54
C ARG A 95 13.91 -3.40 -4.56
N ARG A 96 13.66 -4.28 -5.53
CA ARG A 96 12.66 -4.05 -6.59
C ARG A 96 11.23 -4.03 -6.04
N SER A 97 10.94 -4.85 -5.04
CA SER A 97 9.62 -4.92 -4.42
C SER A 97 9.22 -3.64 -3.70
N LYS A 98 10.17 -2.95 -3.07
CA LYS A 98 9.93 -1.63 -2.46
C LYS A 98 9.62 -0.56 -3.51
N ILE A 99 10.33 -0.57 -4.62
CA ILE A 99 10.08 0.35 -5.75
C ILE A 99 8.68 0.08 -6.32
N ALA A 100 8.33 -1.18 -6.56
CA ALA A 100 7.02 -1.57 -7.04
C ALA A 100 5.90 -1.17 -6.06
N ALA A 101 6.08 -1.41 -4.77
CA ALA A 101 5.13 -1.02 -3.74
C ALA A 101 4.87 0.49 -3.73
N ASP A 102 5.91 1.30 -3.89
CA ASP A 102 5.78 2.76 -3.98
C ASP A 102 4.99 3.19 -5.23
N ILE A 103 5.22 2.53 -6.37
CA ILE A 103 4.45 2.77 -7.60
C ILE A 103 2.96 2.52 -7.37
N PHE A 104 2.59 1.42 -6.72
CA PHE A 104 1.19 1.11 -6.41
C PHE A 104 0.56 2.13 -5.46
N VAL A 105 1.27 2.51 -4.41
CA VAL A 105 0.80 3.52 -3.45
C VAL A 105 0.55 4.85 -4.15
N LYS A 106 1.46 5.31 -4.97
CA LYS A 106 1.32 6.56 -5.76
C LYS A 106 0.17 6.48 -6.77
N ALA A 107 -0.17 5.29 -7.23
CA ALA A 107 -1.33 5.05 -8.10
C ALA A 107 -2.67 4.95 -7.35
N GLY A 108 -2.66 5.08 -6.02
CA GLY A 108 -3.86 5.12 -5.17
C GLY A 108 -4.25 3.79 -4.55
N PHE A 109 -3.41 2.74 -4.62
CA PHE A 109 -3.65 1.49 -3.92
C PHE A 109 -3.47 1.68 -2.41
N THR A 110 -4.41 1.17 -1.62
CA THR A 110 -4.52 1.46 -0.18
C THR A 110 -4.02 0.34 0.73
N SER A 111 -3.82 -0.86 0.20
CA SER A 111 -3.44 -2.05 0.97
C SER A 111 -2.24 -2.76 0.31
N VAL A 112 -1.07 -2.13 0.44
CA VAL A 112 0.17 -2.56 -0.23
C VAL A 112 1.20 -3.00 0.80
N PHE A 113 1.71 -4.23 0.65
CA PHE A 113 2.70 -4.82 1.52
C PHE A 113 3.90 -5.33 0.72
N ASP A 114 5.09 -4.97 1.16
CA ASP A 114 6.35 -5.55 0.71
C ASP A 114 6.82 -6.59 1.73
N PHE A 115 7.13 -7.80 1.29
CA PHE A 115 7.66 -8.82 2.18
C PHE A 115 9.06 -9.31 1.79
N GLY A 116 9.78 -8.49 1.05
CA GLY A 116 11.21 -8.67 0.80
C GLY A 116 11.53 -9.53 -0.39
N GLY A 117 12.34 -10.54 -0.18
CA GLY A 117 12.88 -11.35 -1.25
C GLY A 117 12.64 -12.84 -1.11
N ILE A 118 12.61 -13.51 -2.26
CA ILE A 118 12.50 -14.97 -2.35
C ILE A 118 13.66 -15.67 -1.64
N ASN A 119 14.80 -15.00 -1.50
CA ASN A 119 15.97 -15.53 -0.79
C ASN A 119 15.67 -15.85 0.68
N ASP A 120 14.74 -15.14 1.29
CA ASP A 120 14.35 -15.29 2.70
C ASP A 120 13.01 -16.06 2.87
N TRP A 121 12.47 -16.58 1.77
CA TRP A 121 11.20 -17.30 1.78
C TRP A 121 11.39 -18.76 2.23
N PRO A 122 10.87 -19.16 3.42
CA PRO A 122 11.12 -20.49 3.96
C PRO A 122 10.08 -21.53 3.54
N TYR A 123 9.09 -21.14 2.75
CA TYR A 123 7.95 -21.98 2.41
C TYR A 123 8.05 -22.54 0.99
N ARG A 124 6.98 -23.21 0.59
CA ARG A 124 6.91 -23.93 -0.68
C ARG A 124 6.97 -23.00 -1.90
N MET A 125 7.70 -23.44 -2.90
CA MET A 125 7.81 -22.83 -4.20
C MET A 125 7.32 -23.76 -5.31
N THR A 126 7.04 -23.19 -6.49
CA THR A 126 6.65 -23.91 -7.70
C THR A 126 7.39 -23.35 -8.92
N ARG A 127 7.26 -24.03 -10.05
CA ARG A 127 7.72 -23.58 -11.37
C ARG A 127 6.56 -23.44 -12.31
#